data_b22c5825c8850ba94022a6cabdb9b7e8
#
_entry.id   b22c5825c8850ba94022a6cabdb9b7e8
#
_cell.length_a   1.000
_cell.length_b   1.000
_cell.length_c   1.000
_cell.angle_alpha   90.00
_cell.angle_beta   90.00
_cell.angle_gamma   90.00
#
_symmetry.space_group_name_H-M   'P 1'
#
loop_
_entity.id
_entity.type
_entity.pdbx_description
1 polymer ?
#
loop_
_entity_poly.entity_id
_entity_poly.type
_entity_poly.pdbx_seq_one_letter_code
_entity_poly.pdbx_strand_id
1 'polypeptide(L)'
;MLVSGAPVGMFDSGVGGLSVLREIRSAIPPESIYYVADSANAPWGDKSPDFVRDRGLEIATFLLGQGVKAIVIGSNTGTAGSAAALRSALTIPVVGIEPAIKPAVAATKSGVIGALVPVAVGGSDRLASLLDRFGSDVKVMIQPVPGLVEHIEAADLDGPELRRKVEGYVRPLLEAGVDTIVLGSTHYVFLRPLISEVAGPRVTLIDTGPAVARQLAKVLGERELSAANGSSGTERFWTSGDPENSARVISALLGRKVSVEKLPGG
;
A
#
# COMPACT_ATOMS: atom_id res chain seq x y z
N MET A 1 -22.71 11.15 -15.51
CA MET A 1 -22.51 11.75 -14.19
C MET A 1 -21.94 10.71 -13.25
N LEU A 2 -20.94 11.04 -12.45
CA LEU A 2 -20.43 10.16 -11.39
C LEU A 2 -21.51 10.05 -10.30
N VAL A 3 -21.76 8.82 -9.82
CA VAL A 3 -22.79 8.54 -8.82
C VAL A 3 -22.13 8.27 -7.48
N SER A 4 -22.61 8.89 -6.41
CA SER A 4 -22.04 8.73 -5.06
C SER A 4 -22.01 7.26 -4.58
N GLY A 5 -22.99 6.44 -5.01
CA GLY A 5 -23.03 4.99 -4.74
C GLY A 5 -22.10 4.12 -5.59
N ALA A 6 -21.37 4.71 -6.57
CA ALA A 6 -20.41 3.96 -7.37
C ALA A 6 -19.19 3.51 -6.53
N PRO A 7 -18.53 2.39 -6.87
CA PRO A 7 -17.39 1.90 -6.09
C PRO A 7 -16.13 2.76 -6.27
N VAL A 8 -15.21 2.65 -5.33
CA VAL A 8 -13.83 3.09 -5.45
C VAL A 8 -13.02 1.97 -6.09
N GLY A 9 -12.33 2.24 -7.18
CA GLY A 9 -11.37 1.32 -7.78
C GLY A 9 -10.03 1.40 -7.04
N MET A 10 -9.42 0.26 -6.81
CA MET A 10 -8.10 0.19 -6.20
C MET A 10 -7.25 -0.85 -6.92
N PHE A 11 -5.97 -0.59 -7.08
CA PHE A 11 -5.06 -1.59 -7.65
C PHE A 11 -3.66 -1.53 -7.03
N ASP A 12 -2.98 -2.66 -7.09
CA ASP A 12 -1.58 -2.83 -6.70
C ASP A 12 -0.90 -3.86 -7.62
N SER A 13 0.43 -3.92 -7.59
CA SER A 13 1.20 -4.99 -8.25
C SER A 13 0.92 -6.38 -7.69
N GLY A 14 0.42 -6.47 -6.45
CA GLY A 14 0.12 -7.71 -5.76
C GLY A 14 -0.89 -7.51 -4.65
N VAL A 15 -0.62 -8.08 -3.46
CA VAL A 15 -1.54 -8.06 -2.33
C VAL A 15 -1.24 -6.99 -1.27
N GLY A 16 -0.14 -6.25 -1.40
CA GLY A 16 0.28 -5.25 -0.41
C GLY A 16 -0.78 -4.17 -0.14
N GLY A 17 -1.43 -3.70 -1.21
CA GLY A 17 -2.48 -2.69 -1.15
C GLY A 17 -3.70 -3.07 -0.30
N LEU A 18 -3.89 -4.36 0.02
CA LEU A 18 -4.94 -4.79 0.96
C LEU A 18 -4.78 -4.18 2.35
N SER A 19 -3.57 -3.82 2.76
CA SER A 19 -3.33 -3.08 4.00
C SER A 19 -4.00 -1.70 3.96
N VAL A 20 -3.91 -1.01 2.83
CA VAL A 20 -4.58 0.27 2.58
C VAL A 20 -6.09 0.09 2.46
N LEU A 21 -6.55 -0.98 1.81
CA LEU A 21 -7.98 -1.32 1.74
C LEU A 21 -8.57 -1.47 3.16
N ARG A 22 -7.87 -2.13 4.09
CA ARG A 22 -8.31 -2.26 5.49
C ARG A 22 -8.51 -0.90 6.17
N GLU A 23 -7.59 0.03 5.95
CA GLU A 23 -7.68 1.39 6.50
C GLU A 23 -8.84 2.20 5.86
N ILE A 24 -9.03 2.08 4.54
CA ILE A 24 -10.18 2.68 3.84
C ILE A 24 -11.49 2.11 4.39
N ARG A 25 -11.59 0.79 4.53
CA ARG A 25 -12.77 0.13 5.08
C ARG A 25 -13.08 0.59 6.52
N SER A 26 -12.06 0.82 7.33
CA SER A 26 -12.22 1.32 8.69
C SER A 26 -12.66 2.80 8.72
N ALA A 27 -12.10 3.64 7.85
CA ALA A 27 -12.34 5.07 7.85
C ALA A 27 -13.66 5.48 7.17
N ILE A 28 -14.05 4.78 6.10
CA ILE A 28 -15.24 5.06 5.27
C ILE A 28 -16.00 3.76 4.95
N PRO A 29 -16.60 3.10 5.96
CA PRO A 29 -17.26 1.81 5.81
C PRO A 29 -18.36 1.74 4.72
N PRO A 30 -19.09 2.83 4.39
CA PRO A 30 -20.11 2.79 3.35
C PRO A 30 -19.58 2.61 1.93
N GLU A 31 -18.28 2.88 1.68
CA GLU A 31 -17.71 2.81 0.34
C GLU A 31 -17.55 1.37 -0.17
N SER A 32 -18.03 1.11 -1.38
CA SER A 32 -17.70 -0.14 -2.08
C SER A 32 -16.30 -0.04 -2.69
N ILE A 33 -15.52 -1.13 -2.63
CA ILE A 33 -14.12 -1.15 -3.10
C ILE A 33 -13.94 -2.30 -4.10
N TYR A 34 -13.45 -1.98 -5.29
CA TYR A 34 -13.11 -2.91 -6.35
C TYR A 34 -11.59 -2.97 -6.48
N TYR A 35 -11.00 -4.09 -6.08
CA TYR A 35 -9.55 -4.27 -5.98
C TYR A 35 -9.00 -5.15 -7.09
N VAL A 36 -7.93 -4.70 -7.74
CA VAL A 36 -7.16 -5.49 -8.70
C VAL A 36 -5.76 -5.76 -8.16
N ALA A 37 -5.41 -7.04 -7.99
CA ALA A 37 -4.04 -7.51 -7.72
C ALA A 37 -3.38 -7.92 -9.04
N ASP A 38 -2.36 -7.19 -9.49
CA ASP A 38 -1.63 -7.52 -10.72
C ASP A 38 -0.55 -8.59 -10.50
N SER A 39 -0.92 -9.69 -9.85
CA SER A 39 -0.02 -10.70 -9.32
C SER A 39 0.82 -11.42 -10.38
N ALA A 40 0.34 -11.54 -11.64
CA ALA A 40 1.13 -12.14 -12.72
C ALA A 40 2.33 -11.28 -13.14
N ASN A 41 2.28 -9.98 -12.85
CA ASN A 41 3.32 -9.02 -13.21
C ASN A 41 4.14 -8.52 -12.01
N ALA A 42 3.84 -9.04 -10.80
CA ALA A 42 4.58 -8.71 -9.58
C ALA A 42 6.01 -9.28 -9.61
N PRO A 43 6.99 -8.60 -8.99
CA PRO A 43 6.91 -7.25 -8.42
C PRO A 43 7.07 -6.16 -9.50
N TRP A 44 6.38 -5.04 -9.34
CA TRP A 44 6.56 -3.90 -10.26
C TRP A 44 7.86 -3.11 -10.00
N GLY A 45 8.50 -3.31 -8.86
CA GLY A 45 9.76 -2.63 -8.51
C GLY A 45 10.91 -2.90 -9.48
N ASP A 46 10.89 -4.04 -10.16
CA ASP A 46 11.91 -4.47 -11.12
C ASP A 46 11.54 -4.14 -12.58
N LYS A 47 10.38 -3.54 -12.80
CA LYS A 47 9.88 -3.19 -14.14
C LYS A 47 10.27 -1.76 -14.53
N SER A 48 10.32 -1.52 -15.85
CA SER A 48 10.58 -0.18 -16.38
C SER A 48 9.47 0.82 -16.00
N PRO A 49 9.77 2.12 -15.88
CA PRO A 49 8.75 3.14 -15.65
C PRO A 49 7.62 3.13 -16.68
N ASP A 50 7.94 2.87 -17.95
CA ASP A 50 6.95 2.77 -19.02
C ASP A 50 6.01 1.60 -18.80
N PHE A 51 6.53 0.43 -18.41
CA PHE A 51 5.71 -0.72 -18.06
C PHE A 51 4.72 -0.38 -16.93
N VAL A 52 5.21 0.22 -15.84
CA VAL A 52 4.36 0.58 -14.68
C VAL A 52 3.28 1.58 -15.06
N ARG A 53 3.63 2.56 -15.91
CA ARG A 53 2.68 3.55 -16.45
C ARG A 53 1.58 2.86 -17.26
N ASP A 54 1.98 2.07 -18.25
CA ASP A 54 1.05 1.50 -19.23
C ASP A 54 0.15 0.45 -18.56
N ARG A 55 0.72 -0.37 -17.67
CA ARG A 55 -0.05 -1.34 -16.89
C ARG A 55 -1.02 -0.67 -15.92
N GLY A 56 -0.61 0.44 -15.28
CA GLY A 56 -1.50 1.23 -14.45
C GLY A 56 -2.69 1.82 -15.23
N LEU A 57 -2.47 2.31 -16.45
CA LEU A 57 -3.52 2.81 -17.34
C LEU A 57 -4.47 1.69 -17.79
N GLU A 58 -3.95 0.52 -18.12
CA GLU A 58 -4.75 -0.64 -18.52
C GLU A 58 -5.69 -1.09 -17.39
N ILE A 59 -5.16 -1.27 -16.17
CA ILE A 59 -5.96 -1.66 -15.01
C ILE A 59 -7.00 -0.58 -14.66
N ALA A 60 -6.62 0.69 -14.72
CA ALA A 60 -7.54 1.79 -14.47
C ALA A 60 -8.67 1.82 -15.52
N THR A 61 -8.38 1.51 -16.79
CA THR A 61 -9.37 1.40 -17.86
C THR A 61 -10.37 0.29 -17.57
N PHE A 62 -9.90 -0.88 -17.12
CA PHE A 62 -10.78 -1.96 -16.66
C PHE A 62 -11.68 -1.51 -15.52
N LEU A 63 -11.12 -0.89 -14.48
CA LEU A 63 -11.88 -0.39 -13.34
C LEU A 63 -12.91 0.66 -13.73
N LEU A 64 -12.58 1.57 -14.66
CA LEU A 64 -13.53 2.51 -15.24
C LEU A 64 -14.70 1.80 -15.93
N GLY A 65 -14.43 0.71 -16.64
CA GLY A 65 -15.46 -0.15 -17.21
C GLY A 65 -16.37 -0.80 -16.17
N GLN A 66 -15.90 -0.95 -14.93
CA GLN A 66 -16.70 -1.37 -13.78
C GLN A 66 -17.46 -0.22 -13.10
N GLY A 67 -17.39 1.00 -13.62
CA GLY A 67 -18.12 2.17 -13.15
C GLY A 67 -17.57 2.80 -11.87
N VAL A 68 -16.27 2.71 -11.60
CA VAL A 68 -15.68 3.31 -10.40
C VAL A 68 -15.67 4.84 -10.45
N LYS A 69 -15.83 5.48 -9.29
CA LYS A 69 -15.88 6.94 -9.11
C LYS A 69 -14.54 7.58 -8.71
N ALA A 70 -13.58 6.78 -8.30
CA ALA A 70 -12.23 7.19 -7.91
C ALA A 70 -11.27 6.03 -8.10
N ILE A 71 -9.98 6.34 -8.25
CA ILE A 71 -8.89 5.33 -8.26
C ILE A 71 -7.97 5.55 -7.07
N VAL A 72 -7.63 4.46 -6.36
CA VAL A 72 -6.56 4.41 -5.37
C VAL A 72 -5.44 3.51 -5.91
N ILE A 73 -4.23 4.03 -5.95
CA ILE A 73 -3.04 3.26 -6.31
C ILE A 73 -2.45 2.70 -5.02
N GLY A 74 -2.50 1.37 -4.84
CA GLY A 74 -2.19 0.65 -3.61
C GLY A 74 -0.70 0.45 -3.32
N SER A 75 0.22 1.03 -4.12
CA SER A 75 1.66 0.86 -3.94
C SER A 75 2.47 2.11 -4.21
N ASN A 76 3.66 2.19 -3.58
CA ASN A 76 4.62 3.27 -3.82
C ASN A 76 5.14 3.26 -5.27
N THR A 77 5.50 2.09 -5.80
CA THR A 77 5.98 1.92 -7.17
C THR A 77 4.91 2.28 -8.19
N GLY A 78 3.69 1.75 -8.02
CA GLY A 78 2.55 2.09 -8.88
C GLY A 78 2.26 3.60 -8.86
N THR A 79 2.31 4.24 -7.70
CA THR A 79 2.13 5.70 -7.59
C THR A 79 3.23 6.46 -8.34
N ALA A 80 4.49 6.07 -8.16
CA ALA A 80 5.61 6.74 -8.82
C ALA A 80 5.53 6.64 -10.35
N GLY A 81 5.18 5.45 -10.87
CA GLY A 81 5.16 5.20 -12.32
C GLY A 81 3.88 5.64 -13.03
N SER A 82 2.71 5.55 -12.39
CA SER A 82 1.43 5.73 -13.11
C SER A 82 0.59 6.93 -12.68
N ALA A 83 0.77 7.50 -11.48
CA ALA A 83 -0.15 8.51 -10.96
C ALA A 83 -0.27 9.77 -11.82
N ALA A 84 0.83 10.25 -12.39
CA ALA A 84 0.83 11.44 -13.26
C ALA A 84 0.04 11.18 -14.55
N ALA A 85 0.29 10.05 -15.20
CA ALA A 85 -0.41 9.65 -16.42
C ALA A 85 -1.91 9.46 -16.17
N LEU A 86 -2.26 8.77 -15.07
CA LEU A 86 -3.66 8.57 -14.68
C LEU A 86 -4.40 9.89 -14.40
N ARG A 87 -3.77 10.81 -13.67
CA ARG A 87 -4.36 12.14 -13.41
C ARG A 87 -4.56 12.97 -14.66
N SER A 88 -3.70 12.79 -15.65
CA SER A 88 -3.84 13.46 -16.96
C SER A 88 -4.92 12.84 -17.84
N ALA A 89 -5.08 11.53 -17.78
CA ALA A 89 -6.01 10.77 -18.64
C ALA A 89 -7.44 10.69 -18.09
N LEU A 90 -7.62 10.75 -16.75
CA LEU A 90 -8.88 10.49 -16.10
C LEU A 90 -9.54 11.75 -15.55
N THR A 91 -10.86 11.81 -15.66
CA THR A 91 -11.69 12.87 -15.05
C THR A 91 -12.06 12.58 -13.58
N ILE A 92 -11.92 11.33 -13.16
CA ILE A 92 -12.16 10.92 -11.77
C ILE A 92 -10.92 11.14 -10.90
N PRO A 93 -11.06 11.32 -9.58
CA PRO A 93 -9.91 11.51 -8.70
C PRO A 93 -9.00 10.28 -8.63
N VAL A 94 -7.69 10.56 -8.57
CA VAL A 94 -6.64 9.54 -8.41
C VAL A 94 -5.84 9.83 -7.15
N VAL A 95 -5.95 8.92 -6.17
CA VAL A 95 -5.22 8.96 -4.88
C VAL A 95 -4.06 7.96 -4.95
N GLY A 96 -2.85 8.45 -4.72
CA GLY A 96 -1.65 7.62 -4.66
C GLY A 96 -1.10 7.52 -3.24
N ILE A 97 -0.06 6.72 -3.07
CA ILE A 97 0.66 6.53 -1.81
C ILE A 97 1.95 7.35 -1.81
N GLU A 98 2.27 7.94 -0.66
CA GLU A 98 3.59 8.49 -0.38
C GLU A 98 4.19 7.82 0.86
N PRO A 99 5.52 7.58 0.89
CA PRO A 99 6.17 7.07 2.09
C PRO A 99 5.90 7.96 3.30
N ALA A 100 5.68 7.34 4.47
CA ALA A 100 5.23 8.02 5.69
C ALA A 100 6.37 8.74 6.46
N ILE A 101 7.28 9.42 5.75
CA ILE A 101 8.41 10.14 6.37
C ILE A 101 7.91 11.31 7.23
N LYS A 102 7.02 12.15 6.70
CA LYS A 102 6.49 13.29 7.44
C LYS A 102 5.84 12.91 8.78
N PRO A 103 4.92 11.94 8.87
CA PRO A 103 4.36 11.53 10.15
C PRO A 103 5.41 10.86 11.07
N ALA A 104 6.43 10.20 10.52
CA ALA A 104 7.49 9.62 11.33
C ALA A 104 8.38 10.69 11.97
N VAL A 105 8.72 11.75 11.25
CA VAL A 105 9.43 12.93 11.80
C VAL A 105 8.65 13.56 12.95
N ALA A 106 7.34 13.65 12.83
CA ALA A 106 6.49 14.20 13.90
C ALA A 106 6.36 13.25 15.12
N ALA A 107 6.61 11.95 14.96
CA ALA A 107 6.43 10.96 16.02
C ALA A 107 7.71 10.67 16.80
N THR A 108 8.88 10.79 16.18
CA THR A 108 10.16 10.46 16.85
C THR A 108 10.45 11.41 18.01
N LYS A 109 11.01 10.86 19.09
CA LYS A 109 11.51 11.58 20.24
C LYS A 109 13.03 11.55 20.32
N SER A 110 13.66 10.49 19.77
CA SER A 110 15.09 10.33 19.72
C SER A 110 15.75 11.14 18.59
N GLY A 111 14.97 11.61 17.63
CA GLY A 111 15.49 12.20 16.39
C GLY A 111 16.10 11.17 15.43
N VAL A 112 15.93 9.86 15.69
CA VAL A 112 16.44 8.79 14.82
C VAL A 112 15.27 7.91 14.35
N ILE A 113 15.08 7.84 13.03
CA ILE A 113 14.03 7.09 12.36
C ILE A 113 14.62 5.96 11.55
N GLY A 114 14.06 4.76 11.62
CA GLY A 114 14.32 3.66 10.71
C GLY A 114 13.29 3.61 9.59
N ALA A 115 13.69 3.28 8.38
CA ALA A 115 12.76 3.02 7.27
C ALA A 115 13.05 1.64 6.69
N LEU A 116 12.14 0.68 6.90
CA LEU A 116 12.18 -0.62 6.23
C LEU A 116 11.67 -0.43 4.81
N VAL A 117 12.50 -0.70 3.81
CA VAL A 117 12.16 -0.44 2.41
C VAL A 117 12.46 -1.64 1.52
N PRO A 118 11.71 -1.86 0.41
CA PRO A 118 12.14 -2.76 -0.65
C PRO A 118 13.48 -2.32 -1.23
N VAL A 119 14.30 -3.27 -1.68
CA VAL A 119 15.63 -2.98 -2.25
C VAL A 119 15.55 -1.94 -3.37
N ALA A 120 14.59 -2.09 -4.27
CA ALA A 120 14.38 -1.16 -5.40
C ALA A 120 14.00 0.28 -4.97
N VAL A 121 13.49 0.47 -3.74
CA VAL A 121 13.03 1.79 -3.25
C VAL A 121 14.12 2.51 -2.48
N GLY A 122 15.08 1.79 -1.87
CA GLY A 122 16.09 2.34 -0.97
C GLY A 122 16.99 3.41 -1.60
N GLY A 123 17.18 3.37 -2.92
CA GLY A 123 17.97 4.36 -3.69
C GLY A 123 17.14 5.26 -4.60
N SER A 124 15.82 5.34 -4.42
CA SER A 124 14.95 6.10 -5.32
C SER A 124 14.99 7.61 -5.07
N ASP A 125 14.99 8.41 -6.15
CA ASP A 125 14.92 9.88 -6.10
C ASP A 125 13.70 10.37 -5.31
N ARG A 126 12.61 9.62 -5.34
CA ARG A 126 11.38 9.95 -4.60
C ARG A 126 11.60 9.87 -3.09
N LEU A 127 12.28 8.83 -2.60
CA LEU A 127 12.61 8.72 -1.18
C LEU A 127 13.59 9.82 -0.79
N ALA A 128 14.63 10.06 -1.61
CA ALA A 128 15.57 11.15 -1.41
C ALA A 128 14.86 12.51 -1.29
N SER A 129 13.95 12.83 -2.22
CA SER A 129 13.17 14.08 -2.19
C SER A 129 12.31 14.22 -0.93
N LEU A 130 11.75 13.12 -0.41
CA LEU A 130 10.98 13.16 0.85
C LEU A 130 11.88 13.38 2.06
N LEU A 131 13.07 12.81 2.06
CA LEU A 131 14.07 13.03 3.10
C LEU A 131 14.56 14.48 3.12
N ASP A 132 14.84 15.06 1.94
CA ASP A 132 15.23 16.46 1.81
C ASP A 132 14.14 17.42 2.31
N ARG A 133 12.88 17.11 2.04
CA ARG A 133 11.75 17.98 2.42
C ARG A 133 11.36 17.88 3.89
N PHE A 134 11.51 16.73 4.50
CA PHE A 134 10.94 16.45 5.83
C PHE A 134 11.94 15.87 6.82
N GLY A 135 13.12 15.45 6.38
CA GLY A 135 14.12 14.74 7.18
C GLY A 135 15.28 15.61 7.70
N SER A 136 15.29 16.93 7.46
CA SER A 136 16.42 17.82 7.79
C SER A 136 16.80 17.82 9.27
N ASP A 137 15.83 17.63 10.16
CA ASP A 137 16.01 17.71 11.61
C ASP A 137 16.13 16.35 12.29
N VAL A 138 16.16 15.26 11.52
CA VAL A 138 16.21 13.88 12.02
C VAL A 138 17.21 13.04 11.25
N LYS A 139 17.77 12.04 11.91
CA LYS A 139 18.58 11.01 11.25
C LYS A 139 17.67 9.91 10.74
N VAL A 140 17.63 9.69 9.42
CA VAL A 140 16.87 8.58 8.82
C VAL A 140 17.81 7.47 8.38
N MET A 141 17.60 6.27 8.93
CA MET A 141 18.32 5.06 8.58
C MET A 141 17.49 4.23 7.61
N ILE A 142 17.96 4.11 6.38
CA ILE A 142 17.33 3.27 5.35
C ILE A 142 17.79 1.83 5.54
N GLN A 143 16.85 0.93 5.78
CA GLN A 143 17.10 -0.50 5.94
C GLN A 143 16.40 -1.26 4.81
N PRO A 144 17.12 -1.67 3.76
CA PRO A 144 16.58 -2.60 2.76
C PRO A 144 16.27 -3.95 3.41
N VAL A 145 15.11 -4.53 3.05
CA VAL A 145 14.62 -5.79 3.66
C VAL A 145 14.22 -6.81 2.59
N PRO A 146 15.19 -7.39 1.87
CA PRO A 146 14.92 -8.40 0.85
C PRO A 146 14.20 -9.62 1.42
N GLY A 147 13.34 -10.22 0.62
CA GLY A 147 12.63 -11.47 0.94
C GLY A 147 11.34 -11.29 1.77
N LEU A 148 11.05 -10.11 2.34
CA LEU A 148 9.82 -9.94 3.13
C LEU A 148 8.56 -9.85 2.27
N VAL A 149 8.65 -9.30 1.07
CA VAL A 149 7.50 -9.22 0.14
C VAL A 149 7.04 -10.60 -0.27
N GLU A 150 7.99 -11.49 -0.59
CA GLU A 150 7.74 -12.85 -1.05
C GLU A 150 7.01 -13.69 0.02
N HIS A 151 7.39 -13.56 1.28
CA HIS A 151 6.67 -14.19 2.40
C HIS A 151 5.21 -13.72 2.47
N ILE A 152 4.98 -12.42 2.32
CA ILE A 152 3.63 -11.85 2.39
C ILE A 152 2.79 -12.26 1.19
N GLU A 153 3.36 -12.24 -0.02
CA GLU A 153 2.67 -12.72 -1.26
C GLU A 153 2.34 -14.22 -1.21
N ALA A 154 3.05 -14.99 -0.37
CA ALA A 154 2.73 -16.39 -0.09
C ALA A 154 1.75 -16.58 1.09
N ALA A 155 1.39 -15.49 1.79
CA ALA A 155 0.67 -15.50 3.08
C ALA A 155 1.42 -16.25 4.20
N ASP A 156 2.75 -16.31 4.13
CA ASP A 156 3.61 -16.81 5.19
C ASP A 156 3.98 -15.63 6.12
N LEU A 157 3.20 -15.47 7.18
CA LEU A 157 3.31 -14.32 8.09
C LEU A 157 3.91 -14.67 9.45
N ASP A 158 4.12 -15.94 9.72
CA ASP A 158 4.61 -16.41 11.03
C ASP A 158 5.42 -17.69 10.86
N GLY A 159 6.72 -17.54 10.80
CA GLY A 159 7.63 -18.67 10.68
C GLY A 159 9.01 -18.34 11.25
N PRO A 160 9.81 -19.36 11.67
CA PRO A 160 11.11 -19.12 12.29
C PRO A 160 12.12 -18.48 11.31
N GLU A 161 11.99 -18.71 10.02
CA GLU A 161 12.83 -18.06 8.99
C GLU A 161 12.47 -16.58 8.85
N LEU A 162 11.19 -16.27 8.70
CA LEU A 162 10.70 -14.90 8.62
C LEU A 162 11.07 -14.10 9.87
N ARG A 163 10.90 -14.71 11.06
CA ARG A 163 11.30 -14.09 12.34
C ARG A 163 12.78 -13.72 12.34
N ARG A 164 13.68 -14.66 11.99
CA ARG A 164 15.12 -14.38 11.92
C ARG A 164 15.46 -13.26 10.95
N LYS A 165 14.77 -13.19 9.79
CA LYS A 165 14.95 -12.08 8.84
C LYS A 165 14.52 -10.74 9.48
N VAL A 166 13.34 -10.68 10.07
CA VAL A 166 12.84 -9.46 10.73
C VAL A 166 13.78 -9.03 11.86
N GLU A 167 14.23 -9.95 12.71
CA GLU A 167 15.21 -9.66 13.76
C GLU A 167 16.51 -9.09 13.19
N GLY A 168 17.03 -9.68 12.13
CA GLY A 168 18.24 -9.20 11.45
C GLY A 168 18.13 -7.80 10.87
N TYR A 169 16.94 -7.39 10.43
CA TYR A 169 16.70 -6.05 9.88
C TYR A 169 16.39 -5.01 10.97
N VAL A 170 15.68 -5.39 12.02
CA VAL A 170 15.24 -4.46 13.07
C VAL A 170 16.35 -4.19 14.10
N ARG A 171 17.12 -5.21 14.48
CA ARG A 171 18.16 -5.08 15.51
C ARG A 171 19.17 -3.94 15.24
N PRO A 172 19.77 -3.79 14.03
CA PRO A 172 20.67 -2.69 13.76
C PRO A 172 20.04 -1.31 13.94
N LEU A 173 18.73 -1.19 13.65
CA LEU A 173 18.01 0.07 13.87
C LEU A 173 17.87 0.39 15.36
N LEU A 174 17.56 -0.62 16.17
CA LEU A 174 17.46 -0.45 17.63
C LEU A 174 18.81 -0.07 18.26
N GLU A 175 19.89 -0.71 17.84
CA GLU A 175 21.26 -0.43 18.30
C GLU A 175 21.70 1.00 17.95
N ALA A 176 21.14 1.56 16.85
CA ALA A 176 21.39 2.94 16.45
C ALA A 176 20.47 3.97 17.15
N GLY A 177 19.60 3.54 18.07
CA GLY A 177 18.72 4.43 18.84
C GLY A 177 17.43 4.81 18.12
N VAL A 178 17.00 4.05 17.11
CA VAL A 178 15.71 4.27 16.45
C VAL A 178 14.55 4.04 17.43
N ASP A 179 13.64 5.00 17.52
CA ASP A 179 12.40 4.92 18.29
C ASP A 179 11.14 4.93 17.39
N THR A 180 11.33 5.17 16.11
CA THR A 180 10.25 5.22 15.13
C THR A 180 10.67 4.49 13.87
N ILE A 181 9.88 3.50 13.43
CA ILE A 181 10.13 2.73 12.22
C ILE A 181 9.02 2.97 11.21
N VAL A 182 9.39 3.41 10.01
CA VAL A 182 8.50 3.51 8.85
C VAL A 182 8.42 2.17 8.13
N LEU A 183 7.21 1.65 7.95
CA LEU A 183 6.93 0.52 7.09
C LEU A 183 6.85 1.03 5.64
N GLY A 184 7.99 1.04 4.94
CA GLY A 184 8.15 1.68 3.62
C GLY A 184 7.52 0.92 2.45
N SER A 185 6.84 -0.18 2.73
CA SER A 185 5.98 -0.90 1.78
C SER A 185 4.65 -1.21 2.43
N THR A 186 3.58 -1.18 1.63
CA THR A 186 2.23 -1.60 2.04
C THR A 186 2.18 -3.07 2.47
N HIS A 187 3.04 -3.91 1.91
CA HIS A 187 3.20 -5.30 2.33
C HIS A 187 3.61 -5.42 3.81
N TYR A 188 4.57 -4.64 4.28
CA TYR A 188 5.14 -4.79 5.63
C TYR A 188 4.14 -4.55 6.76
N VAL A 189 3.01 -3.92 6.46
CA VAL A 189 1.91 -3.73 7.42
C VAL A 189 1.36 -5.07 7.91
N PHE A 190 1.39 -6.12 7.08
CA PHE A 190 0.97 -7.48 7.47
C PHE A 190 1.94 -8.13 8.46
N LEU A 191 3.19 -7.70 8.50
CA LEU A 191 4.20 -8.12 9.46
C LEU A 191 4.27 -7.21 10.70
N ARG A 192 3.36 -6.21 10.82
CA ARG A 192 3.33 -5.29 11.97
C ARG A 192 3.36 -6.00 13.32
N PRO A 193 2.59 -7.09 13.58
CA PRO A 193 2.66 -7.80 14.86
C PRO A 193 4.07 -8.33 15.15
N LEU A 194 4.68 -9.00 14.20
CA LEU A 194 6.03 -9.57 14.32
C LEU A 194 7.10 -8.46 14.48
N ILE A 195 7.02 -7.41 13.64
CA ILE A 195 7.96 -6.28 13.72
C ILE A 195 7.81 -5.57 15.07
N SER A 196 6.58 -5.38 15.56
CA SER A 196 6.31 -4.76 16.87
C SER A 196 6.86 -5.59 18.03
N GLU A 197 6.70 -6.91 17.97
CA GLU A 197 7.25 -7.82 18.97
C GLU A 197 8.78 -7.72 19.02
N VAL A 198 9.46 -7.75 17.86
CA VAL A 198 10.93 -7.68 17.76
C VAL A 198 11.45 -6.29 18.16
N ALA A 199 10.77 -5.22 17.74
CA ALA A 199 11.17 -3.86 18.04
C ALA A 199 10.92 -3.45 19.49
N GLY A 200 9.94 -4.08 20.14
CA GLY A 200 9.55 -3.81 21.53
C GLY A 200 8.67 -2.58 21.70
N PRO A 201 8.12 -2.38 22.90
CA PRO A 201 7.04 -1.41 23.17
C PRO A 201 7.46 0.05 23.11
N ARG A 202 8.77 0.34 23.02
CA ARG A 202 9.29 1.72 22.94
C ARG A 202 9.40 2.24 21.51
N VAL A 203 9.17 1.39 20.51
CA VAL A 203 9.28 1.75 19.10
C VAL A 203 7.90 1.96 18.49
N THR A 204 7.70 3.09 17.85
CA THR A 204 6.48 3.42 17.12
C THR A 204 6.61 2.94 15.67
N LEU A 205 5.61 2.17 15.19
CA LEU A 205 5.54 1.75 13.80
C LEU A 205 4.57 2.65 13.03
N ILE A 206 5.04 3.26 11.94
CA ILE A 206 4.28 4.18 11.08
C ILE A 206 4.14 3.58 9.69
N ASP A 207 2.95 3.65 9.13
CA ASP A 207 2.65 3.28 7.74
C ASP A 207 1.79 4.34 7.02
N THR A 208 1.53 4.11 5.74
CA THR A 208 0.86 5.07 4.85
C THR A 208 -0.65 4.92 4.81
N GLY A 209 -1.19 3.76 5.20
CA GLY A 209 -2.60 3.41 5.03
C GLY A 209 -3.58 4.44 5.61
N PRO A 210 -3.43 4.86 6.88
CA PRO A 210 -4.32 5.86 7.49
C PRO A 210 -4.31 7.21 6.76
N ALA A 211 -3.16 7.62 6.19
CA ALA A 211 -3.07 8.87 5.45
C ALA A 211 -3.80 8.78 4.10
N VAL A 212 -3.68 7.65 3.41
CA VAL A 212 -4.38 7.39 2.14
C VAL A 212 -5.89 7.35 2.37
N ALA A 213 -6.36 6.67 3.41
CA ALA A 213 -7.78 6.59 3.75
C ALA A 213 -8.37 8.00 4.03
N ARG A 214 -7.66 8.82 4.82
CA ARG A 214 -8.07 10.22 5.05
C ARG A 214 -8.09 11.05 3.78
N GLN A 215 -7.08 10.91 2.91
CA GLN A 215 -7.02 11.63 1.64
C GLN A 215 -8.17 11.22 0.70
N LEU A 216 -8.49 9.92 0.64
CA LEU A 216 -9.62 9.44 -0.14
C LEU A 216 -10.94 10.03 0.39
N ALA A 217 -11.19 9.93 1.70
CA ALA A 217 -12.38 10.50 2.33
C ALA A 217 -12.53 11.99 2.04
N LYS A 218 -11.43 12.76 2.16
CA LYS A 218 -11.41 14.19 1.84
C LYS A 218 -11.79 14.47 0.39
N VAL A 219 -11.15 13.78 -0.56
CA VAL A 219 -11.38 13.99 -1.99
C VAL A 219 -12.81 13.59 -2.41
N LEU A 220 -13.34 12.50 -1.84
CA LEU A 220 -14.72 12.10 -2.10
C LEU A 220 -15.71 13.14 -1.55
N GLY A 221 -15.46 13.67 -0.34
CA GLY A 221 -16.30 14.71 0.26
C GLY A 221 -16.28 16.02 -0.55
N GLU A 222 -15.09 16.51 -0.93
CA GLU A 222 -14.94 17.73 -1.74
C GLU A 222 -15.60 17.66 -3.12
N ARG A 223 -15.80 16.46 -3.66
CA ARG A 223 -16.44 16.22 -4.95
C ARG A 223 -17.89 15.73 -4.85
N GLU A 224 -18.45 15.68 -3.66
CA GLU A 224 -19.82 15.19 -3.38
C GLU A 224 -20.03 13.73 -3.87
N LEU A 225 -18.97 12.92 -3.80
CA LEU A 225 -18.94 11.54 -4.25
C LEU A 225 -19.03 10.52 -3.11
N SER A 226 -19.08 10.94 -1.85
CA SER A 226 -19.18 10.04 -0.69
C SER A 226 -20.43 9.17 -0.76
N ALA A 227 -20.29 7.88 -0.43
CA ALA A 227 -21.44 7.00 -0.30
C ALA A 227 -22.35 7.44 0.84
N ALA A 228 -23.66 7.18 0.71
CA ALA A 228 -24.63 7.57 1.73
C ALA A 228 -24.33 6.86 3.07
N ASN A 229 -24.47 7.59 4.17
CA ASN A 229 -24.36 7.00 5.50
C ASN A 229 -25.44 5.91 5.69
N GLY A 230 -25.00 4.80 6.31
CA GLY A 230 -25.89 3.65 6.55
C GLY A 230 -25.91 2.63 5.41
N SER A 231 -25.27 2.88 4.26
CA SER A 231 -25.02 1.84 3.25
C SER A 231 -23.93 0.88 3.74
N SER A 232 -24.02 -0.37 3.32
CA SER A 232 -22.97 -1.37 3.54
C SER A 232 -22.12 -1.46 2.27
N GLY A 233 -20.89 -1.01 2.34
CA GLY A 233 -19.94 -1.12 1.22
C GLY A 233 -19.62 -2.58 0.89
N THR A 234 -19.56 -2.89 -0.39
CA THR A 234 -19.18 -4.21 -0.91
C THR A 234 -17.74 -4.23 -1.38
N GLU A 235 -17.18 -5.42 -1.57
CA GLU A 235 -15.85 -5.60 -2.14
C GLU A 235 -15.88 -6.63 -3.26
N ARG A 236 -15.14 -6.35 -4.32
CA ARG A 236 -14.86 -7.31 -5.40
C ARG A 236 -13.37 -7.33 -5.67
N PHE A 237 -12.86 -8.49 -6.01
CA PHE A 237 -11.43 -8.73 -6.21
C PHE A 237 -11.17 -9.37 -7.56
N TRP A 238 -10.15 -8.88 -8.26
CA TRP A 238 -9.63 -9.46 -9.49
C TRP A 238 -8.14 -9.65 -9.39
N THR A 239 -7.62 -10.60 -10.15
CA THR A 239 -6.18 -10.83 -10.27
C THR A 239 -5.78 -11.10 -11.73
N SER A 240 -4.61 -10.62 -12.13
CA SER A 240 -3.98 -11.05 -13.38
C SER A 240 -3.32 -12.44 -13.25
N GLY A 241 -3.06 -12.89 -12.02
CA GLY A 241 -2.50 -14.19 -11.69
C GLY A 241 -3.54 -15.32 -11.65
N ASP A 242 -3.27 -16.34 -10.86
CA ASP A 242 -4.19 -17.43 -10.59
C ASP A 242 -5.25 -17.02 -9.56
N PRO A 243 -6.57 -17.10 -9.90
CA PRO A 243 -7.64 -16.66 -9.00
C PRO A 243 -7.76 -17.49 -7.71
N GLU A 244 -7.50 -18.80 -7.77
CA GLU A 244 -7.63 -19.68 -6.59
C GLU A 244 -6.52 -19.40 -5.59
N ASN A 245 -5.26 -19.27 -6.06
CA ASN A 245 -4.15 -18.89 -5.21
C ASN A 245 -4.34 -17.47 -4.66
N SER A 246 -4.76 -16.51 -5.48
CA SER A 246 -5.04 -15.15 -5.03
C SER A 246 -6.16 -15.11 -4.00
N ALA A 247 -7.23 -15.90 -4.17
CA ALA A 247 -8.31 -16.00 -3.18
C ALA A 247 -7.81 -16.57 -1.84
N ARG A 248 -6.92 -17.56 -1.87
CA ARG A 248 -6.30 -18.11 -0.67
C ARG A 248 -5.47 -17.05 0.07
N VAL A 249 -4.59 -16.35 -0.65
CA VAL A 249 -3.70 -15.34 -0.06
C VAL A 249 -4.50 -14.15 0.47
N ILE A 250 -5.39 -13.58 -0.35
CA ILE A 250 -6.21 -12.42 0.06
C ILE A 250 -7.10 -12.77 1.25
N SER A 251 -7.68 -13.98 1.28
CA SER A 251 -8.48 -14.44 2.42
C SER A 251 -7.66 -14.53 3.70
N ALA A 252 -6.44 -15.04 3.64
CA ALA A 252 -5.53 -15.12 4.78
C ALA A 252 -5.14 -13.72 5.29
N LEU A 253 -4.77 -12.80 4.39
CA LEU A 253 -4.39 -11.43 4.76
C LEU A 253 -5.54 -10.60 5.33
N LEU A 254 -6.76 -10.81 4.84
CA LEU A 254 -7.96 -10.11 5.32
C LEU A 254 -8.63 -10.80 6.52
N GLY A 255 -8.23 -12.02 6.87
CA GLY A 255 -8.82 -12.81 7.95
C GLY A 255 -10.27 -13.26 7.68
N ARG A 256 -10.68 -13.29 6.41
CA ARG A 256 -12.03 -13.72 5.99
C ARG A 256 -12.03 -14.27 4.57
N LYS A 257 -12.93 -15.20 4.28
CA LYS A 257 -13.05 -15.79 2.94
C LYS A 257 -13.50 -14.75 1.91
N VAL A 258 -12.80 -14.70 0.77
CA VAL A 258 -13.16 -13.89 -0.40
C VAL A 258 -13.12 -14.74 -1.66
N SER A 259 -13.86 -14.30 -2.68
CA SER A 259 -13.74 -14.80 -4.06
C SER A 259 -12.94 -13.81 -4.89
N VAL A 260 -12.15 -14.32 -5.82
CA VAL A 260 -11.33 -13.53 -6.75
C VAL A 260 -11.63 -13.96 -8.17
N GLU A 261 -11.85 -13.01 -9.05
CA GLU A 261 -12.10 -13.24 -10.47
C GLU A 261 -10.80 -13.05 -11.28
N LYS A 262 -10.70 -13.68 -12.44
CA LYS A 262 -9.60 -13.41 -13.38
C LYS A 262 -9.78 -12.03 -13.99
N LEU A 263 -8.71 -11.23 -14.02
CA LEU A 263 -8.70 -9.96 -14.75
C LEU A 263 -8.77 -10.24 -16.26
N PRO A 264 -9.74 -9.70 -17.01
CA PRO A 264 -9.80 -9.88 -18.45
C PRO A 264 -8.55 -9.35 -19.14
N GLY A 265 -7.96 -10.14 -20.04
CA GLY A 265 -6.73 -9.76 -20.76
C GLY A 265 -5.43 -9.88 -19.95
N GLY A 266 -5.51 -10.47 -18.75
CA GLY A 266 -4.34 -10.71 -17.88
C GLY A 266 -3.85 -12.16 -17.95
#